data_4064b5cbd3434e8e2ec51ca0fa7c8633
#
_entry.id   4064b5cbd3434e8e2ec51ca0fa7c8633
#
_cell.length_a   1.000
_cell.length_b   1.000
_cell.length_c   1.000
_cell.angle_alpha   90.00
_cell.angle_beta   90.00
_cell.angle_gamma   90.00
#
_symmetry.space_group_name_H-M   'P 1'
#
loop_
_entity.id
_entity.type
_entity.pdbx_description
1 polymer ?
#
loop_
_entity_poly.entity_id
_entity_poly.type
_entity_poly.pdbx_seq_one_letter_code
_entity_poly.pdbx_strand_id
1 'polypeptide(L)'
;MTWPAEVRTVLPARRPYDIDTLTDVALHVFAERGFDAASMDDVARKAGITKAAIYHHVSGKEELLERGLSRALEALFSILDERAALDGSPLERLRFIVGRVAELALALRPELTVLVRAAGNSRTERRALARRRAFDEIVAGLVREAQTRGEFDSALDASLVVRLIFGMCNSLVEWYRPRGALGPATIASTVVRLVFEGGASTA
;
A
#
# COMPACT_ATOMS: atom_id res chain seq x y z
N MET A 1 30.93 53.89 -16.94
CA MET A 1 30.70 52.87 -15.90
C MET A 1 29.36 52.22 -16.21
N THR A 2 29.35 51.12 -16.97
CA THR A 2 28.15 50.40 -17.42
C THR A 2 27.93 49.23 -16.48
N TRP A 3 26.76 49.19 -15.83
CA TRP A 3 26.29 48.11 -14.96
C TRP A 3 26.00 46.85 -15.80
N PRO A 4 26.46 45.65 -15.40
CA PRO A 4 26.17 44.44 -16.16
C PRO A 4 24.71 44.00 -15.95
N ALA A 5 24.12 43.55 -17.05
CA ALA A 5 22.72 43.05 -17.14
C ALA A 5 22.45 41.94 -16.16
N GLU A 6 21.28 42.03 -15.52
CA GLU A 6 20.70 41.03 -14.61
C GLU A 6 20.70 39.62 -15.24
N VAL A 7 21.33 38.68 -14.57
CA VAL A 7 21.17 37.27 -14.82
C VAL A 7 19.76 36.91 -14.38
N ARG A 8 18.82 36.85 -15.33
CA ARG A 8 17.50 36.24 -15.11
C ARG A 8 17.73 34.76 -14.83
N THR A 9 17.71 34.40 -13.56
CA THR A 9 17.61 32.99 -13.14
C THR A 9 16.33 32.43 -13.72
N VAL A 10 16.46 31.69 -14.81
CA VAL A 10 15.37 30.90 -15.38
C VAL A 10 15.10 29.77 -14.37
N LEU A 11 14.06 29.95 -13.55
CA LEU A 11 13.54 28.86 -12.73
C LEU A 11 13.24 27.68 -13.67
N PRO A 12 13.66 26.43 -13.33
CA PRO A 12 13.36 25.30 -14.18
C PRO A 12 11.85 25.21 -14.40
N ALA A 13 11.45 25.07 -15.65
CA ALA A 13 10.06 24.91 -16.04
C ALA A 13 9.43 23.81 -15.17
N ARG A 14 8.38 24.17 -14.41
CA ARG A 14 7.58 23.21 -13.63
C ARG A 14 7.21 22.08 -14.57
N ARG A 15 7.62 20.83 -14.25
CA ARG A 15 7.13 19.66 -14.98
C ARG A 15 5.60 19.72 -14.98
N PRO A 16 4.93 19.59 -16.14
CA PRO A 16 3.50 19.55 -16.14
C PRO A 16 3.06 18.41 -15.22
N TYR A 17 2.17 18.69 -14.27
CA TYR A 17 1.57 17.66 -13.44
C TYR A 17 0.79 16.73 -14.34
N ASP A 18 1.20 15.49 -14.40
CA ASP A 18 0.39 14.41 -14.94
C ASP A 18 -0.56 13.86 -13.86
N ILE A 19 -1.49 13.03 -14.28
CA ILE A 19 -2.49 12.48 -13.38
C ILE A 19 -1.88 11.55 -12.32
N ASP A 20 -0.77 10.90 -12.61
CA ASP A 20 -0.11 10.00 -11.68
C ASP A 20 0.55 10.80 -10.54
N THR A 21 1.28 11.86 -10.88
CA THR A 21 1.86 12.79 -9.90
C THR A 21 0.77 13.43 -9.02
N LEU A 22 -0.37 13.81 -9.60
CA LEU A 22 -1.50 14.36 -8.83
C LEU A 22 -2.11 13.31 -7.91
N THR A 23 -2.21 12.07 -8.37
CA THR A 23 -2.68 10.95 -7.55
C THR A 23 -1.75 10.73 -6.36
N ASP A 24 -0.43 10.73 -6.56
CA ASP A 24 0.54 10.56 -5.48
C ASP A 24 0.41 11.68 -4.43
N VAL A 25 0.31 12.95 -4.87
CA VAL A 25 0.11 14.09 -3.96
C VAL A 25 -1.20 13.95 -3.19
N ALA A 26 -2.30 13.56 -3.87
CA ALA A 26 -3.60 13.39 -3.24
C ALA A 26 -3.58 12.26 -2.19
N LEU A 27 -2.95 11.13 -2.50
CA LEU A 27 -2.80 10.01 -1.56
C LEU A 27 -2.05 10.41 -0.30
N HIS A 28 -1.01 11.23 -0.42
CA HIS A 28 -0.33 11.78 0.76
C HIS A 28 -1.27 12.66 1.60
N VAL A 29 -2.09 13.51 0.96
CA VAL A 29 -3.09 14.34 1.67
C VAL A 29 -4.13 13.46 2.34
N PHE A 30 -4.64 12.43 1.64
CA PHE A 30 -5.65 11.51 2.18
C PHE A 30 -5.08 10.66 3.33
N ALA A 31 -3.83 10.21 3.23
CA ALA A 31 -3.16 9.48 4.30
C ALA A 31 -2.91 10.34 5.55
N GLU A 32 -2.62 11.64 5.38
CA GLU A 32 -2.37 12.56 6.50
C GLU A 32 -3.66 13.01 7.20
N ARG A 33 -4.71 13.33 6.44
CA ARG A 33 -5.94 13.97 6.95
C ARG A 33 -7.15 13.06 7.03
N GLY A 34 -7.11 11.92 6.37
CA GLY A 34 -8.27 11.11 6.04
C GLY A 34 -8.98 11.63 4.77
N PHE A 35 -9.60 10.70 4.02
CA PHE A 35 -10.26 11.04 2.76
C PHE A 35 -11.43 12.01 2.95
N ASP A 36 -12.28 11.80 3.96
CA ASP A 36 -13.49 12.60 4.17
C ASP A 36 -13.14 14.06 4.50
N ALA A 37 -12.13 14.29 5.34
CA ALA A 37 -11.70 15.62 5.75
C ALA A 37 -10.82 16.35 4.72
N ALA A 38 -10.23 15.62 3.77
CA ALA A 38 -9.37 16.18 2.73
C ALA A 38 -10.20 16.91 1.66
N SER A 39 -9.71 18.07 1.21
CA SER A 39 -10.30 18.86 0.13
C SER A 39 -9.40 18.94 -1.09
N MET A 40 -9.97 19.29 -2.26
CA MET A 40 -9.20 19.57 -3.47
C MET A 40 -8.28 20.80 -3.31
N ASP A 41 -8.62 21.72 -2.40
CA ASP A 41 -7.75 22.87 -2.06
C ASP A 41 -6.51 22.43 -1.28
N ASP A 42 -6.62 21.39 -0.45
CA ASP A 42 -5.47 20.80 0.23
C ASP A 42 -4.52 20.11 -0.76
N VAL A 43 -5.09 19.39 -1.73
CA VAL A 43 -4.31 18.77 -2.81
C VAL A 43 -3.62 19.84 -3.66
N ALA A 44 -4.35 20.89 -4.06
CA ALA A 44 -3.81 22.00 -4.85
C ALA A 44 -2.65 22.69 -4.13
N ARG A 45 -2.82 22.98 -2.84
CA ARG A 45 -1.79 23.58 -1.98
C ARG A 45 -0.55 22.70 -1.89
N LYS A 46 -0.73 21.40 -1.66
CA LYS A 46 0.38 20.43 -1.54
C LYS A 46 1.09 20.24 -2.88
N ALA A 47 0.35 20.24 -3.99
CA ALA A 47 0.89 20.18 -5.35
C ALA A 47 1.54 21.51 -5.77
N GLY A 48 1.19 22.64 -5.15
CA GLY A 48 1.66 23.97 -5.53
C GLY A 48 1.10 24.44 -6.89
N ILE A 49 -0.13 24.02 -7.24
CA ILE A 49 -0.86 24.44 -8.43
C ILE A 49 -2.25 24.96 -8.05
N THR A 50 -2.97 25.51 -9.02
CA THR A 50 -4.34 25.98 -8.78
C THR A 50 -5.33 24.81 -8.77
N LYS A 51 -6.42 24.94 -8.03
CA LYS A 51 -7.52 23.98 -8.03
C LYS A 51 -8.08 23.78 -9.45
N ALA A 52 -8.20 24.87 -10.23
CA ALA A 52 -8.63 24.79 -11.62
C ALA A 52 -7.71 23.87 -12.47
N ALA A 53 -6.40 23.96 -12.26
CA ALA A 53 -5.45 23.11 -12.97
C ALA A 53 -5.65 21.62 -12.64
N ILE A 54 -6.03 21.28 -11.41
CA ILE A 54 -6.34 19.88 -11.05
C ILE A 54 -7.57 19.38 -11.80
N TYR A 55 -8.63 20.20 -11.88
CA TYR A 55 -9.87 19.81 -12.57
C TYR A 55 -9.73 19.64 -14.09
N HIS A 56 -8.62 20.06 -14.70
CA HIS A 56 -8.29 19.69 -16.07
C HIS A 56 -7.85 18.22 -16.21
N HIS A 57 -7.44 17.58 -15.11
CA HIS A 57 -6.95 16.20 -15.12
C HIS A 57 -7.93 15.21 -14.52
N VAL A 58 -8.75 15.65 -13.54
CA VAL A 58 -9.67 14.77 -12.78
C VAL A 58 -10.99 15.48 -12.49
N SER A 59 -12.06 14.68 -12.38
CA SER A 59 -13.41 15.17 -12.03
C SER A 59 -13.56 15.55 -10.54
N GLY A 60 -12.70 15.02 -9.67
CA GLY A 60 -12.73 15.29 -8.23
C GLY A 60 -11.87 14.37 -7.40
N LYS A 61 -11.96 14.51 -6.07
CA LYS A 61 -11.15 13.73 -5.13
C LYS A 61 -11.46 12.23 -5.15
N GLU A 62 -12.69 11.86 -5.51
CA GLU A 62 -13.12 10.46 -5.61
C GLU A 62 -12.37 9.72 -6.74
N GLU A 63 -12.10 10.39 -7.87
CA GLU A 63 -11.32 9.81 -8.96
C GLU A 63 -9.86 9.57 -8.55
N LEU A 64 -9.26 10.51 -7.82
CA LEU A 64 -7.91 10.35 -7.27
C LEU A 64 -7.85 9.19 -6.26
N LEU A 65 -8.88 9.07 -5.42
CA LEU A 65 -9.02 7.94 -4.50
C LEU A 65 -9.13 6.61 -5.25
N GLU A 66 -10.00 6.53 -6.27
CA GLU A 66 -10.19 5.30 -7.05
C GLU A 66 -8.89 4.85 -7.72
N ARG A 67 -8.13 5.78 -8.31
CA ARG A 67 -6.81 5.50 -8.91
C ARG A 67 -5.82 4.96 -7.88
N GLY A 68 -5.71 5.60 -6.73
CA GLY A 68 -4.80 5.16 -5.68
C GLY A 68 -5.16 3.80 -5.09
N LEU A 69 -6.44 3.57 -4.80
CA LEU A 69 -6.91 2.27 -4.30
C LEU A 69 -6.78 1.16 -5.34
N SER A 70 -7.01 1.46 -6.62
CA SER A 70 -6.81 0.50 -7.72
C SER A 70 -5.34 0.10 -7.81
N ARG A 71 -4.41 1.06 -7.79
CA ARG A 71 -2.96 0.81 -7.81
C ARG A 71 -2.52 -0.10 -6.65
N ALA A 72 -2.98 0.18 -5.43
CA ALA A 72 -2.67 -0.66 -4.27
C ALA A 72 -3.19 -2.09 -4.43
N LEU A 73 -4.43 -2.24 -4.90
CA LEU A 73 -5.06 -3.56 -5.08
C LEU A 73 -4.45 -4.34 -6.24
N GLU A 74 -4.14 -3.67 -7.36
CA GLU A 74 -3.44 -4.30 -8.49
C GLU A 74 -2.07 -4.82 -8.06
N ALA A 75 -1.32 -4.03 -7.29
CA ALA A 75 -0.04 -4.46 -6.74
C ALA A 75 -0.19 -5.63 -5.75
N LEU A 76 -1.25 -5.67 -4.93
CA LEU A 76 -1.53 -6.82 -4.07
C LEU A 76 -1.83 -8.09 -4.89
N PHE A 77 -2.71 -7.97 -5.87
CA PHE A 77 -3.09 -9.13 -6.69
C PHE A 77 -1.95 -9.62 -7.57
N SER A 78 -1.07 -8.74 -8.08
CA SER A 78 0.09 -9.14 -8.87
C SER A 78 1.06 -10.04 -8.11
N ILE A 79 1.08 -9.99 -6.77
CA ILE A 79 1.86 -10.93 -5.95
C ILE A 79 1.43 -12.38 -6.19
N LEU A 80 0.13 -12.61 -6.40
CA LEU A 80 -0.41 -13.96 -6.62
C LEU A 80 0.00 -14.55 -7.98
N ASP A 81 0.39 -13.71 -8.93
CA ASP A 81 0.84 -14.10 -10.28
C ASP A 81 2.37 -14.33 -10.31
N GLU A 82 3.09 -13.97 -9.26
CA GLU A 82 4.53 -14.20 -9.17
C GLU A 82 4.83 -15.71 -9.07
N ARG A 83 5.86 -16.18 -9.78
CA ARG A 83 6.18 -17.62 -9.86
C ARG A 83 6.31 -18.29 -8.50
N ALA A 84 6.92 -17.63 -7.52
CA ALA A 84 7.08 -18.18 -6.17
C ALA A 84 5.77 -18.21 -5.35
N ALA A 85 4.72 -17.54 -5.81
CA ALA A 85 3.38 -17.68 -5.24
C ALA A 85 2.59 -18.84 -5.85
N LEU A 86 3.06 -19.39 -6.98
CA LEU A 86 2.41 -20.49 -7.72
C LEU A 86 3.14 -21.82 -7.54
N ASP A 87 4.46 -21.79 -7.42
CA ASP A 87 5.32 -22.98 -7.34
C ASP A 87 5.68 -23.30 -5.88
N GLY A 88 5.83 -24.59 -5.57
CA GLY A 88 6.22 -25.08 -4.25
C GLY A 88 5.07 -25.55 -3.37
N SER A 89 5.38 -25.86 -2.11
CA SER A 89 4.37 -26.26 -1.12
C SER A 89 3.47 -25.08 -0.74
N PRO A 90 2.23 -25.33 -0.26
CA PRO A 90 1.36 -24.27 0.22
C PRO A 90 2.00 -23.37 1.29
N LEU A 91 2.80 -23.94 2.18
CA LEU A 91 3.50 -23.18 3.21
C LEU A 91 4.59 -22.28 2.61
N GLU A 92 5.36 -22.76 1.63
CA GLU A 92 6.38 -21.95 0.94
C GLU A 92 5.74 -20.78 0.18
N ARG A 93 4.65 -21.05 -0.54
CA ARG A 93 3.86 -20.03 -1.25
C ARG A 93 3.30 -18.97 -0.26
N LEU A 94 2.76 -19.42 0.89
CA LEU A 94 2.25 -18.53 1.92
C LEU A 94 3.36 -17.65 2.52
N ARG A 95 4.54 -18.22 2.82
CA ARG A 95 5.71 -17.46 3.29
C ARG A 95 6.12 -16.38 2.29
N PHE A 96 6.15 -16.73 1.01
CA PHE A 96 6.45 -15.78 -0.05
C PHE A 96 5.45 -14.65 -0.11
N ILE A 97 4.15 -14.95 -0.16
CA ILE A 97 3.07 -13.94 -0.23
C ILE A 97 3.13 -12.99 0.97
N VAL A 98 3.31 -13.50 2.19
CA VAL A 98 3.41 -12.67 3.40
C VAL A 98 4.61 -11.73 3.33
N GLY A 99 5.76 -12.21 2.89
CA GLY A 99 6.96 -11.37 2.70
C GLY A 99 6.71 -10.26 1.67
N ARG A 100 6.13 -10.60 0.52
CA ARG A 100 5.81 -9.62 -0.54
C ARG A 100 4.77 -8.58 -0.10
N VAL A 101 3.74 -8.99 0.66
CA VAL A 101 2.76 -8.06 1.23
C VAL A 101 3.42 -7.11 2.22
N ALA A 102 4.33 -7.59 3.07
CA ALA A 102 5.08 -6.73 3.98
C ALA A 102 5.98 -5.73 3.22
N GLU A 103 6.70 -6.16 2.17
CA GLU A 103 7.49 -5.27 1.32
C GLU A 103 6.60 -4.22 0.62
N LEU A 104 5.46 -4.64 0.09
CA LEU A 104 4.51 -3.75 -0.58
C LEU A 104 3.96 -2.69 0.39
N ALA A 105 3.69 -3.06 1.65
CA ALA A 105 3.24 -2.13 2.69
C ALA A 105 4.25 -1.02 2.95
N LEU A 106 5.54 -1.30 2.78
CA LEU A 106 6.60 -0.32 2.92
C LEU A 106 6.80 0.53 1.67
N ALA A 107 6.63 -0.06 0.48
CA ALA A 107 6.83 0.59 -0.81
C ALA A 107 5.66 1.52 -1.20
N LEU A 108 4.42 1.05 -1.05
CA LEU A 108 3.19 1.78 -1.39
C LEU A 108 2.47 2.29 -0.13
N ARG A 109 3.24 2.89 0.78
CA ARG A 109 2.75 3.30 2.09
C ARG A 109 1.56 4.28 2.03
N PRO A 110 1.54 5.35 1.21
CA PRO A 110 0.38 6.24 1.12
C PRO A 110 -0.88 5.51 0.63
N GLU A 111 -0.77 4.72 -0.44
CA GLU A 111 -1.86 3.94 -1.02
C GLU A 111 -2.45 2.96 0.00
N LEU A 112 -1.57 2.18 0.64
CA LEU A 112 -2.00 1.20 1.64
C LEU A 112 -2.51 1.85 2.92
N THR A 113 -1.98 3.01 3.34
CA THR A 113 -2.57 3.78 4.44
C THR A 113 -4.02 4.14 4.15
N VAL A 114 -4.30 4.64 2.94
CA VAL A 114 -5.67 5.00 2.53
C VAL A 114 -6.56 3.75 2.46
N LEU A 115 -6.06 2.64 1.90
CA LEU A 115 -6.81 1.37 1.83
C LEU A 115 -7.11 0.78 3.22
N VAL A 116 -6.14 0.82 4.14
CA VAL A 116 -6.31 0.30 5.51
C VAL A 116 -7.31 1.13 6.31
N ARG A 117 -7.33 2.45 6.08
CA ARG A 117 -8.24 3.38 6.78
C ARG A 117 -9.61 3.55 6.09
N ALA A 118 -9.82 2.93 4.93
CA ALA A 118 -11.11 2.99 4.25
C ALA A 118 -12.22 2.43 5.14
N ALA A 119 -13.26 3.23 5.39
CA ALA A 119 -14.39 2.89 6.24
C ALA A 119 -15.59 2.33 5.45
N GLY A 120 -15.57 2.43 4.11
CA GLY A 120 -16.67 2.02 3.25
C GLY A 120 -17.76 3.09 3.09
N ASN A 121 -17.43 4.34 3.39
CA ASN A 121 -18.38 5.47 3.30
C ASN A 121 -18.76 5.77 1.85
N SER A 122 -17.82 5.65 0.92
CA SER A 122 -18.07 5.87 -0.51
C SER A 122 -18.25 4.55 -1.29
N ARG A 123 -18.77 4.65 -2.53
CA ARG A 123 -18.87 3.50 -3.44
C ARG A 123 -17.48 2.94 -3.80
N THR A 124 -16.52 3.83 -4.00
CA THR A 124 -15.13 3.49 -4.31
C THR A 124 -14.49 2.72 -3.17
N GLU A 125 -14.64 3.17 -1.92
CA GLU A 125 -14.14 2.44 -0.76
C GLU A 125 -14.78 1.08 -0.61
N ARG A 126 -16.12 0.97 -0.75
CA ARG A 126 -16.81 -0.34 -0.66
C ARG A 126 -16.30 -1.34 -1.70
N ARG A 127 -16.04 -0.89 -2.93
CA ARG A 127 -15.45 -1.73 -3.99
C ARG A 127 -14.03 -2.17 -3.62
N ALA A 128 -13.21 -1.25 -3.15
CA ALA A 128 -11.84 -1.55 -2.73
C ALA A 128 -11.80 -2.56 -1.58
N LEU A 129 -12.64 -2.36 -0.55
CA LEU A 129 -12.77 -3.30 0.57
C LEU A 129 -13.28 -4.68 0.15
N ALA A 130 -14.18 -4.75 -0.85
CA ALA A 130 -14.63 -6.02 -1.40
C ALA A 130 -13.50 -6.77 -2.12
N ARG A 131 -12.69 -6.07 -2.94
CA ARG A 131 -11.52 -6.65 -3.60
C ARG A 131 -10.46 -7.09 -2.59
N ARG A 132 -10.21 -6.29 -1.54
CA ARG A 132 -9.30 -6.67 -0.46
C ARG A 132 -9.74 -7.96 0.23
N ARG A 133 -11.04 -8.09 0.58
CA ARG A 133 -11.58 -9.34 1.16
C ARG A 133 -11.42 -10.54 0.22
N ALA A 134 -11.53 -10.33 -1.09
CA ALA A 134 -11.28 -11.40 -2.07
C ALA A 134 -9.81 -11.85 -2.05
N PHE A 135 -8.86 -10.94 -1.91
CA PHE A 135 -7.45 -11.28 -1.71
C PHE A 135 -7.23 -12.07 -0.42
N ASP A 136 -7.80 -11.59 0.70
CA ASP A 136 -7.69 -12.27 2.00
C ASP A 136 -8.25 -13.71 1.93
N GLU A 137 -9.36 -13.93 1.21
CA GLU A 137 -9.98 -15.26 1.04
C GLU A 137 -9.12 -16.20 0.18
N ILE A 138 -8.46 -15.70 -0.87
CA ILE A 138 -7.51 -16.49 -1.66
C ILE A 138 -6.37 -16.98 -0.76
N VAL A 139 -5.82 -16.12 0.07
CA VAL A 139 -4.72 -16.48 0.99
C VAL A 139 -5.23 -17.42 2.09
N ALA A 140 -6.46 -17.24 2.59
CA ALA A 140 -7.07 -18.19 3.53
C ALA A 140 -7.27 -19.59 2.90
N GLY A 141 -7.57 -19.66 1.61
CA GLY A 141 -7.59 -20.91 0.85
C GLY A 141 -6.24 -21.62 0.87
N LEU A 142 -5.15 -20.85 0.72
CA LEU A 142 -3.79 -21.39 0.77
C LEU A 142 -3.41 -21.89 2.18
N VAL A 143 -3.87 -21.18 3.25
CA VAL A 143 -3.69 -21.65 4.63
C VAL A 143 -4.40 -23.01 4.82
N ARG A 144 -5.66 -23.14 4.36
CA ARG A 144 -6.42 -24.42 4.42
C ARG A 144 -5.73 -25.54 3.64
N GLU A 145 -5.13 -25.23 2.50
CA GLU A 145 -4.35 -26.22 1.74
C GLU A 145 -3.13 -26.69 2.53
N ALA A 146 -2.38 -25.75 3.16
CA ALA A 146 -1.24 -26.09 4.02
C ALA A 146 -1.66 -26.93 5.24
N GLN A 147 -2.81 -26.62 5.85
CA GLN A 147 -3.39 -27.41 6.95
C GLN A 147 -3.73 -28.83 6.51
N THR A 148 -4.35 -29.00 5.34
CA THR A 148 -4.68 -30.31 4.79
C THR A 148 -3.45 -31.17 4.54
N ARG A 149 -2.32 -30.56 4.20
CA ARG A 149 -1.04 -31.26 4.01
C ARG A 149 -0.23 -31.45 5.30
N GLY A 150 -0.73 -30.99 6.45
CA GLY A 150 -0.02 -31.04 7.71
C GLY A 150 1.18 -30.08 7.81
N GLU A 151 1.27 -29.10 6.90
CA GLU A 151 2.32 -28.08 6.87
C GLU A 151 1.98 -26.88 7.77
N PHE A 152 0.74 -26.74 8.20
CA PHE A 152 0.24 -25.67 9.08
C PHE A 152 -0.72 -26.25 10.12
N ASP A 153 -0.78 -25.63 11.31
CA ASP A 153 -1.62 -26.11 12.41
C ASP A 153 -3.11 -26.06 12.03
N SER A 154 -3.75 -27.22 11.98
CA SER A 154 -5.15 -27.39 11.62
C SER A 154 -6.13 -26.94 12.71
N ALA A 155 -5.67 -26.68 13.93
CA ALA A 155 -6.50 -26.16 15.02
C ALA A 155 -6.77 -24.64 14.87
N LEU A 156 -6.04 -23.94 14.01
CA LEU A 156 -6.17 -22.51 13.78
C LEU A 156 -7.22 -22.21 12.70
N ASP A 157 -8.11 -21.26 12.94
CA ASP A 157 -9.01 -20.76 11.90
C ASP A 157 -8.24 -20.02 10.81
N ALA A 158 -8.33 -20.48 9.57
CA ALA A 158 -7.56 -19.95 8.45
C ALA A 158 -7.85 -18.45 8.17
N SER A 159 -9.10 -18.02 8.31
CA SER A 159 -9.48 -16.63 8.07
C SER A 159 -8.95 -15.72 9.18
N LEU A 160 -8.95 -16.20 10.44
CA LEU A 160 -8.35 -15.49 11.56
C LEU A 160 -6.84 -15.38 11.41
N VAL A 161 -6.16 -16.46 10.98
CA VAL A 161 -4.72 -16.46 10.70
C VAL A 161 -4.36 -15.36 9.70
N VAL A 162 -5.06 -15.33 8.55
CA VAL A 162 -4.82 -14.29 7.52
C VAL A 162 -5.09 -12.89 8.05
N ARG A 163 -6.15 -12.70 8.82
CA ARG A 163 -6.47 -11.41 9.44
C ARG A 163 -5.36 -10.93 10.39
N LEU A 164 -4.81 -11.82 11.20
CA LEU A 164 -3.72 -11.48 12.13
C LEU A 164 -2.42 -11.18 11.37
N ILE A 165 -2.05 -12.00 10.38
CA ILE A 165 -0.87 -11.79 9.54
C ILE A 165 -0.96 -10.43 8.83
N PHE A 166 -2.06 -10.15 8.14
CA PHE A 166 -2.21 -8.89 7.43
C PHE A 166 -2.44 -7.71 8.37
N GLY A 167 -2.99 -7.92 9.57
CA GLY A 167 -2.99 -6.92 10.63
C GLY A 167 -1.58 -6.47 11.01
N MET A 168 -0.65 -7.43 11.14
CA MET A 168 0.78 -7.13 11.36
C MET A 168 1.38 -6.36 10.17
N CYS A 169 1.18 -6.81 8.94
CA CYS A 169 1.66 -6.11 7.73
C CYS A 169 1.06 -4.70 7.62
N ASN A 170 -0.23 -4.54 7.92
CA ASN A 170 -0.90 -3.24 7.86
C ASN A 170 -0.36 -2.25 8.91
N SER A 171 0.08 -2.72 10.08
CA SER A 171 0.68 -1.84 11.08
C SER A 171 1.95 -1.16 10.59
N LEU A 172 2.64 -1.75 9.60
CA LEU A 172 3.89 -1.19 9.05
C LEU A 172 3.69 0.21 8.47
N VAL A 173 2.55 0.48 7.85
CA VAL A 173 2.27 1.80 7.25
C VAL A 173 2.21 2.93 8.29
N GLU A 174 1.97 2.60 9.55
CA GLU A 174 1.82 3.56 10.64
C GLU A 174 3.17 3.98 11.25
N TRP A 175 4.03 3.02 11.55
CA TRP A 175 5.26 3.27 12.30
C TRP A 175 6.54 3.28 11.46
N TYR A 176 6.56 2.67 10.28
CA TYR A 176 7.75 2.64 9.44
C TYR A 176 8.24 4.03 9.06
N ARG A 177 9.56 4.19 9.11
CA ARG A 177 10.25 5.43 8.72
C ARG A 177 11.29 5.11 7.63
N PRO A 178 11.13 5.59 6.38
CA PRO A 178 12.05 5.26 5.27
C PRO A 178 13.52 5.61 5.51
N ARG A 179 13.79 6.54 6.44
CA ARG A 179 15.15 6.94 6.85
C ARG A 179 15.54 6.38 8.23
N GLY A 180 14.80 5.42 8.74
CA GLY A 180 15.09 4.74 9.99
C GLY A 180 16.23 3.71 9.85
N ALA A 181 16.64 3.13 10.98
CA ALA A 181 17.72 2.15 11.04
C ALA A 181 17.36 0.80 10.38
N LEU A 182 16.06 0.48 10.23
CA LEU A 182 15.59 -0.79 9.69
C LEU A 182 15.20 -0.66 8.22
N GLY A 183 15.88 -1.42 7.36
CA GLY A 183 15.55 -1.49 5.93
C GLY A 183 14.30 -2.36 5.67
N PRO A 184 13.61 -2.14 4.51
CA PRO A 184 12.41 -2.88 4.12
C PRO A 184 12.61 -4.40 4.15
N ALA A 185 13.70 -4.91 3.59
CA ALA A 185 13.99 -6.34 3.55
C ALA A 185 14.13 -6.95 4.96
N THR A 186 14.77 -6.24 5.90
CA THR A 186 14.89 -6.67 7.30
C THR A 186 13.52 -6.76 7.95
N ILE A 187 12.65 -5.77 7.74
CA ILE A 187 11.30 -5.77 8.31
C ILE A 187 10.47 -6.92 7.73
N ALA A 188 10.45 -7.08 6.41
CA ALA A 188 9.70 -8.14 5.74
C ALA A 188 10.16 -9.54 6.19
N SER A 189 11.48 -9.79 6.24
CA SER A 189 12.02 -11.05 6.74
C SER A 189 11.69 -11.30 8.21
N THR A 190 11.66 -10.27 9.04
CA THR A 190 11.26 -10.38 10.45
C THR A 190 9.78 -10.75 10.58
N VAL A 191 8.89 -10.16 9.77
CA VAL A 191 7.46 -10.55 9.72
C VAL A 191 7.33 -12.03 9.38
N VAL A 192 8.00 -12.50 8.32
CA VAL A 192 7.96 -13.91 7.90
C VAL A 192 8.45 -14.82 9.04
N ARG A 193 9.59 -14.49 9.66
CA ARG A 193 10.12 -15.29 10.76
C ARG A 193 9.16 -15.35 11.95
N LEU A 194 8.60 -14.24 12.36
CA LEU A 194 7.65 -14.20 13.49
C LEU A 194 6.40 -15.04 13.22
N VAL A 195 5.90 -14.99 11.99
CA VAL A 195 4.67 -15.72 11.61
C VAL A 195 4.90 -17.23 11.54
N PHE A 196 6.02 -17.66 10.95
CA PHE A 196 6.21 -19.08 10.58
C PHE A 196 7.21 -19.85 11.47
N GLU A 197 8.04 -19.14 12.22
CA GLU A 197 9.07 -19.76 13.08
C GLU A 197 8.90 -19.40 14.55
N GLY A 198 8.09 -18.38 14.84
CA GLY A 198 7.95 -17.81 16.17
C GLY A 198 9.16 -16.95 16.55
N GLY A 199 9.09 -16.32 17.71
CA GLY A 199 10.15 -15.44 18.25
C GLY A 199 11.01 -16.09 19.33
N ALA A 200 10.68 -17.33 19.73
CA ALA A 200 11.45 -18.04 20.74
C ALA A 200 12.75 -18.59 20.14
N SER A 201 13.86 -18.46 20.88
CA SER A 201 15.10 -19.16 20.52
C SER A 201 14.88 -20.66 20.70
N THR A 202 15.01 -21.44 19.63
CA THR A 202 15.17 -22.89 19.76
C THR A 202 16.57 -23.13 20.32
N ALA A 203 16.65 -23.43 21.63
CA ALA A 203 17.88 -23.85 22.29
C ALA A 203 18.40 -25.16 21.72
#